data_4790ec713f25a07a05f8ec3dc920a28f
#
_entry.id   4790ec713f25a07a05f8ec3dc920a28f
#
_cell.length_a   1.000
_cell.length_b   1.000
_cell.length_c   1.000
_cell.angle_alpha   90.00
_cell.angle_beta   90.00
_cell.angle_gamma   90.00
#
_symmetry.space_group_name_H-M   'P 1'
#
loop_
_entity.id
_entity.type
_entity.pdbx_description
1 polymer ?
#
loop_
_entity_poly.entity_id
_entity_poly.type
_entity_poly.pdbx_seq_one_letter_code
_entity_poly.pdbx_strand_id
1 'polypeptide(L)'
;MTSIGNNAFWGCSSLQSVTIPDSVTSIGDDAFHECLSLQSVTIPDSVTSIGDSAFSGCSSLQSVTIPDSVTSIGDRAFKDCSSLQSVAIPDSLTSIGDRAFQGCSSLQTVAIPDSVTSIGDDAFYGCSSLQSVTIPDSVTSIGDSAFMGCSSLQSVTIPDSVTSIGNKSFAGCKSLQSVIISHQTYDRLKAKLYPSKIKFTE
;
A
#
# COMPACT_ATOMS: atom_id res chain seq x y z
N MET A 1 21.24 14.11 -15.43
CA MET A 1 20.19 13.08 -15.63
C MET A 1 19.06 13.47 -14.71
N THR A 2 17.88 13.75 -15.24
CA THR A 2 16.75 14.26 -14.44
C THR A 2 15.68 13.20 -14.17
N SER A 3 15.81 12.00 -14.76
CA SER A 3 14.88 10.89 -14.53
C SER A 3 15.60 9.54 -14.65
N ILE A 4 15.11 8.54 -13.93
CA ILE A 4 15.37 7.13 -14.22
C ILE A 4 14.29 6.70 -15.20
N GLY A 5 14.71 6.28 -16.42
CA GLY A 5 13.77 5.92 -17.48
C GLY A 5 13.00 4.63 -17.19
N ASN A 6 11.93 4.41 -17.98
CA ASN A 6 11.16 3.16 -17.89
C ASN A 6 12.06 1.95 -18.16
N ASN A 7 11.88 0.89 -17.37
CA ASN A 7 12.63 -0.36 -17.47
C ASN A 7 14.17 -0.24 -17.29
N ALA A 8 14.69 0.90 -16.78
CA ALA A 8 16.12 1.19 -16.77
C ALA A 8 16.98 0.09 -16.09
N PHE A 9 16.45 -0.56 -15.06
CA PHE A 9 17.09 -1.64 -14.29
C PHE A 9 16.23 -2.90 -14.24
N TRP A 10 15.28 -3.06 -15.17
CA TRP A 10 14.42 -4.25 -15.20
C TRP A 10 15.24 -5.54 -15.15
N GLY A 11 14.88 -6.42 -14.23
CA GLY A 11 15.51 -7.74 -14.10
C GLY A 11 16.95 -7.71 -13.64
N CYS A 12 17.46 -6.59 -13.13
CA CYS A 12 18.78 -6.51 -12.53
C CYS A 12 18.81 -7.32 -11.21
N SER A 13 18.62 -8.63 -11.30
CA SER A 13 18.38 -9.52 -10.17
C SER A 13 19.53 -9.59 -9.15
N SER A 14 20.74 -9.21 -9.52
CA SER A 14 21.91 -9.18 -8.63
C SER A 14 22.18 -7.81 -8.04
N LEU A 15 21.39 -6.78 -8.38
CA LEU A 15 21.54 -5.42 -7.84
C LEU A 15 21.13 -5.40 -6.36
N GLN A 16 22.09 -5.12 -5.48
CA GLN A 16 21.85 -5.14 -4.02
C GLN A 16 21.51 -3.77 -3.45
N SER A 17 22.03 -2.71 -4.04
CA SER A 17 21.78 -1.33 -3.62
C SER A 17 21.88 -0.37 -4.79
N VAL A 18 21.19 0.74 -4.69
CA VAL A 18 21.25 1.83 -5.67
C VAL A 18 21.23 3.16 -4.93
N THR A 19 22.07 4.09 -5.36
CA THR A 19 22.02 5.48 -4.93
C THR A 19 21.41 6.32 -6.04
N ILE A 20 20.25 6.91 -5.77
CA ILE A 20 19.56 7.82 -6.70
C ILE A 20 20.07 9.23 -6.42
N PRO A 21 20.70 9.92 -7.41
CA PRO A 21 21.22 11.27 -7.20
C PRO A 21 20.09 12.30 -7.00
N ASP A 22 20.39 13.39 -6.27
CA ASP A 22 19.45 14.50 -6.01
C ASP A 22 19.02 15.28 -7.26
N SER A 23 19.62 15.01 -8.41
CA SER A 23 19.19 15.56 -9.70
C SER A 23 18.03 14.81 -10.35
N VAL A 24 17.63 13.64 -9.80
CA VAL A 24 16.55 12.81 -10.33
C VAL A 24 15.21 13.30 -9.77
N THR A 25 14.28 13.63 -10.64
CA THR A 25 12.94 14.13 -10.30
C THR A 25 11.82 13.10 -10.50
N SER A 26 12.10 12.01 -11.24
CA SER A 26 11.12 10.94 -11.46
C SER A 26 11.76 9.56 -11.61
N ILE A 27 11.05 8.54 -11.16
CA ILE A 27 11.37 7.13 -11.39
C ILE A 27 10.29 6.58 -12.33
N GLY A 28 10.71 6.08 -13.49
CA GLY A 28 9.82 5.61 -14.55
C GLY A 28 9.17 4.25 -14.25
N ASP A 29 8.28 3.84 -15.14
CA ASP A 29 7.58 2.56 -15.03
C ASP A 29 8.56 1.39 -15.14
N ASP A 30 8.33 0.34 -14.32
CA ASP A 30 9.15 -0.85 -14.24
C ASP A 30 10.66 -0.57 -14.03
N ALA A 31 11.04 0.61 -13.55
CA ALA A 31 12.44 1.05 -13.50
C ALA A 31 13.35 0.07 -12.75
N PHE A 32 12.87 -0.55 -11.68
CA PHE A 32 13.58 -1.56 -10.86
C PHE A 32 12.76 -2.86 -10.74
N HIS A 33 11.87 -3.13 -11.71
CA HIS A 33 11.06 -4.34 -11.71
C HIS A 33 11.95 -5.60 -11.65
N GLU A 34 11.61 -6.53 -10.74
CA GLU A 34 12.38 -7.78 -10.52
C GLU A 34 13.87 -7.59 -10.17
N CYS A 35 14.23 -6.49 -9.53
CA CYS A 35 15.54 -6.37 -8.87
C CYS A 35 15.53 -7.21 -7.58
N LEU A 36 15.60 -8.53 -7.73
CA LEU A 36 15.34 -9.52 -6.68
C LEU A 36 16.24 -9.38 -5.45
N SER A 37 17.49 -8.90 -5.62
CA SER A 37 18.46 -8.74 -4.54
C SER A 37 18.51 -7.35 -3.93
N LEU A 38 17.71 -6.39 -4.42
CA LEU A 38 17.69 -5.03 -3.93
C LEU A 38 17.16 -4.98 -2.49
N GLN A 39 18.03 -4.64 -1.53
CA GLN A 39 17.71 -4.68 -0.10
C GLN A 39 17.20 -3.35 0.44
N SER A 40 17.68 -2.26 -0.12
CA SER A 40 17.29 -0.90 0.27
C SER A 40 17.42 0.06 -0.90
N VAL A 41 16.59 1.07 -0.88
CA VAL A 41 16.66 2.21 -1.79
C VAL A 41 16.33 3.48 -1.02
N THR A 42 17.14 4.51 -1.21
CA THR A 42 16.85 5.86 -0.72
C THR A 42 16.36 6.68 -1.89
N ILE A 43 15.13 7.15 -1.81
CA ILE A 43 14.52 8.05 -2.80
C ILE A 43 14.78 9.48 -2.31
N PRO A 44 15.49 10.32 -3.10
CA PRO A 44 15.82 11.67 -2.66
C PRO A 44 14.61 12.61 -2.74
N ASP A 45 14.65 13.71 -1.98
CA ASP A 45 13.58 14.73 -1.91
C ASP A 45 13.33 15.46 -3.25
N SER A 46 14.17 15.25 -4.24
CA SER A 46 13.96 15.75 -5.61
C SER A 46 12.92 14.96 -6.39
N VAL A 47 12.65 13.70 -6.00
CA VAL A 47 11.69 12.83 -6.72
C VAL A 47 10.26 13.23 -6.38
N THR A 48 9.48 13.48 -7.42
CA THR A 48 8.06 13.87 -7.30
C THR A 48 7.09 12.77 -7.74
N SER A 49 7.57 11.77 -8.48
CA SER A 49 6.73 10.67 -8.96
C SER A 49 7.48 9.34 -9.03
N ILE A 50 6.76 8.27 -8.71
CA ILE A 50 7.18 6.87 -8.85
C ILE A 50 6.20 6.21 -9.82
N GLY A 51 6.70 5.64 -10.91
CA GLY A 51 5.91 5.05 -11.98
C GLY A 51 5.26 3.70 -11.62
N ASP A 52 4.46 3.19 -12.54
CA ASP A 52 3.81 1.89 -12.40
C ASP A 52 4.83 0.77 -12.28
N SER A 53 4.58 -0.15 -11.37
CA SER A 53 5.46 -1.33 -11.12
C SER A 53 6.93 -0.99 -10.85
N ALA A 54 7.27 0.26 -10.51
CA ALA A 54 8.66 0.74 -10.45
C ALA A 54 9.59 -0.14 -9.59
N PHE A 55 9.11 -0.71 -8.48
CA PHE A 55 9.83 -1.63 -7.60
C PHE A 55 9.11 -3.00 -7.47
N SER A 56 8.20 -3.32 -8.41
CA SER A 56 7.48 -4.59 -8.35
C SER A 56 8.46 -5.77 -8.41
N GLY A 57 8.25 -6.77 -7.55
CA GLY A 57 9.10 -7.95 -7.48
C GLY A 57 10.47 -7.74 -6.83
N CYS A 58 10.74 -6.60 -6.21
CA CYS A 58 11.94 -6.40 -5.39
C CYS A 58 11.82 -7.20 -4.08
N SER A 59 11.90 -8.52 -4.19
CA SER A 59 11.55 -9.45 -3.10
C SER A 59 12.46 -9.36 -1.87
N SER A 60 13.68 -8.83 -2.01
CA SER A 60 14.61 -8.60 -0.90
C SER A 60 14.51 -7.22 -0.27
N LEU A 61 13.68 -6.31 -0.80
CA LEU A 61 13.54 -4.94 -0.31
C LEU A 61 12.92 -4.95 1.09
N GLN A 62 13.70 -4.54 2.10
CA GLN A 62 13.29 -4.59 3.51
C GLN A 62 12.66 -3.28 3.98
N SER A 63 13.10 -2.16 3.43
CA SER A 63 12.59 -0.84 3.77
C SER A 63 12.71 0.10 2.58
N VAL A 64 11.79 1.03 2.52
CA VAL A 64 11.82 2.16 1.59
C VAL A 64 11.31 3.40 2.31
N THR A 65 12.02 4.51 2.14
CA THR A 65 11.55 5.84 2.57
C THR A 65 11.07 6.58 1.34
N ILE A 66 9.81 6.94 1.33
CA ILE A 66 9.18 7.73 0.27
C ILE A 66 9.10 9.17 0.79
N PRO A 67 9.80 10.15 0.17
CA PRO A 67 9.82 11.51 0.67
C PRO A 67 8.51 12.25 0.41
N ASP A 68 8.26 13.34 1.17
CA ASP A 68 7.06 14.18 1.04
C ASP A 68 6.98 14.94 -0.29
N SER A 69 8.05 14.96 -1.07
CA SER A 69 8.05 15.46 -2.44
C SER A 69 7.27 14.58 -3.42
N VAL A 70 7.10 13.28 -3.10
CA VAL A 70 6.39 12.33 -3.97
C VAL A 70 4.89 12.55 -3.85
N THR A 71 4.29 13.03 -4.95
CA THR A 71 2.85 13.31 -5.03
C THR A 71 2.06 12.22 -5.73
N SER A 72 2.76 11.27 -6.40
CA SER A 72 2.12 10.13 -7.06
C SER A 72 2.97 8.87 -6.98
N ILE A 73 2.31 7.76 -6.68
CA ILE A 73 2.86 6.40 -6.74
C ILE A 73 1.96 5.61 -7.68
N GLY A 74 2.57 5.03 -8.72
CA GLY A 74 1.86 4.29 -9.74
C GLY A 74 1.28 2.96 -9.25
N ASP A 75 0.44 2.35 -10.06
CA ASP A 75 -0.12 1.04 -9.78
C ASP A 75 0.98 -0.02 -9.65
N ARG A 76 0.81 -0.96 -8.73
CA ARG A 76 1.77 -2.05 -8.48
C ARG A 76 3.18 -1.60 -8.09
N ALA A 77 3.40 -0.33 -7.72
CA ALA A 77 4.74 0.21 -7.55
C ALA A 77 5.64 -0.61 -6.61
N PHE A 78 5.10 -1.20 -5.55
CA PHE A 78 5.80 -2.08 -4.59
C PHE A 78 5.17 -3.49 -4.52
N LYS A 79 4.49 -3.90 -5.60
CA LYS A 79 3.91 -5.24 -5.66
C LYS A 79 4.98 -6.31 -5.47
N ASP A 80 4.64 -7.36 -4.67
CA ASP A 80 5.52 -8.51 -4.41
C ASP A 80 6.89 -8.16 -3.79
N CYS A 81 7.01 -7.00 -3.11
CA CYS A 81 8.13 -6.69 -2.22
C CYS A 81 7.97 -7.52 -0.92
N SER A 82 8.17 -8.81 -1.01
CA SER A 82 7.78 -9.78 0.04
C SER A 82 8.57 -9.62 1.36
N SER A 83 9.75 -9.01 1.34
CA SER A 83 10.57 -8.72 2.53
C SER A 83 10.30 -7.35 3.14
N LEU A 84 9.44 -6.50 2.54
CA LEU A 84 9.16 -5.16 3.02
C LEU A 84 8.41 -5.23 4.36
N GLN A 85 9.06 -4.72 5.42
CA GLN A 85 8.54 -4.81 6.79
C GLN A 85 7.73 -3.60 7.21
N SER A 86 8.07 -2.44 6.69
CA SER A 86 7.38 -1.18 6.96
C SER A 86 7.50 -0.23 5.78
N VAL A 87 6.51 0.62 5.62
CA VAL A 87 6.52 1.73 4.66
C VAL A 87 5.86 2.94 5.32
N ALA A 88 6.49 4.10 5.17
CA ALA A 88 5.87 5.38 5.49
C ALA A 88 5.28 5.96 4.20
N ILE A 89 3.97 6.14 4.18
CA ILE A 89 3.27 6.79 3.08
C ILE A 89 3.29 8.29 3.36
N PRO A 90 3.81 9.13 2.45
CA PRO A 90 3.95 10.56 2.71
C PRO A 90 2.62 11.30 2.69
N ASP A 91 2.54 12.42 3.44
CA ASP A 91 1.36 13.27 3.53
C ASP A 91 1.01 13.99 2.21
N SER A 92 1.88 13.94 1.24
CA SER A 92 1.65 14.47 -0.11
C SER A 92 0.75 13.59 -0.99
N LEU A 93 0.57 12.30 -0.63
CA LEU A 93 -0.26 11.38 -1.42
C LEU A 93 -1.74 11.53 -1.08
N THR A 94 -2.57 11.57 -2.12
CA THR A 94 -4.03 11.65 -2.00
C THR A 94 -4.73 10.31 -2.25
N SER A 95 -4.02 9.33 -2.79
CA SER A 95 -4.56 7.98 -3.05
C SER A 95 -3.47 6.91 -2.97
N ILE A 96 -3.86 5.70 -2.62
CA ILE A 96 -3.05 4.50 -2.76
C ILE A 96 -3.54 3.77 -4.00
N GLY A 97 -2.66 3.59 -5.01
CA GLY A 97 -2.97 2.99 -6.29
C GLY A 97 -3.34 1.50 -6.22
N ASP A 98 -3.84 0.97 -7.33
CA ASP A 98 -4.20 -0.44 -7.42
C ASP A 98 -2.97 -1.33 -7.25
N ARG A 99 -3.09 -2.34 -6.39
CA ARG A 99 -2.03 -3.32 -6.12
C ARG A 99 -0.71 -2.71 -5.62
N ALA A 100 -0.71 -1.46 -5.14
CA ALA A 100 0.53 -0.74 -4.80
C ALA A 100 1.43 -1.53 -3.84
N PHE A 101 0.87 -2.25 -2.86
CA PHE A 101 1.58 -3.09 -1.89
C PHE A 101 1.08 -4.55 -1.89
N GLN A 102 0.48 -5.00 -3.02
CA GLN A 102 0.04 -6.39 -3.15
C GLN A 102 1.22 -7.34 -2.90
N GLY A 103 1.01 -8.38 -2.08
CA GLY A 103 2.03 -9.40 -1.84
C GLY A 103 3.20 -8.99 -0.94
N CYS A 104 3.16 -7.80 -0.31
CA CYS A 104 4.13 -7.40 0.72
C CYS A 104 3.90 -8.25 1.99
N SER A 105 4.25 -9.53 1.93
CA SER A 105 3.87 -10.52 2.94
C SER A 105 4.52 -10.30 4.32
N SER A 106 5.65 -9.58 4.38
CA SER A 106 6.34 -9.23 5.63
C SER A 106 5.89 -7.89 6.22
N LEU A 107 5.01 -7.13 5.54
CA LEU A 107 4.56 -5.82 6.00
C LEU A 107 3.73 -5.97 7.27
N GLN A 108 4.23 -5.42 8.38
CA GLN A 108 3.62 -5.58 9.72
C GLN A 108 2.67 -4.44 10.06
N THR A 109 3.02 -3.23 9.66
CA THR A 109 2.24 -2.01 9.93
C THR A 109 2.30 -1.09 8.73
N VAL A 110 1.23 -0.35 8.52
CA VAL A 110 1.17 0.75 7.56
C VAL A 110 0.42 1.91 8.20
N ALA A 111 0.99 3.11 8.12
CA ALA A 111 0.32 4.34 8.47
C ALA A 111 -0.22 4.98 7.19
N ILE A 112 -1.54 5.11 7.09
CA ILE A 112 -2.19 5.81 5.97
C ILE A 112 -2.42 7.24 6.44
N PRO A 113 -1.84 8.25 5.76
CA PRO A 113 -1.96 9.64 6.19
C PRO A 113 -3.35 10.23 5.92
N ASP A 114 -3.68 11.32 6.62
CA ASP A 114 -4.95 12.03 6.49
C ASP A 114 -5.16 12.72 5.13
N SER A 115 -4.15 12.74 4.28
CA SER A 115 -4.25 13.20 2.89
C SER A 115 -4.92 12.18 1.96
N VAL A 116 -4.88 10.89 2.32
CA VAL A 116 -5.40 9.81 1.47
C VAL A 116 -6.93 9.77 1.52
N THR A 117 -7.56 9.87 0.35
CA THR A 117 -9.02 9.83 0.18
C THR A 117 -9.53 8.50 -0.37
N SER A 118 -8.64 7.70 -0.99
CA SER A 118 -9.02 6.41 -1.58
C SER A 118 -7.91 5.36 -1.46
N ILE A 119 -8.32 4.12 -1.26
CA ILE A 119 -7.48 2.92 -1.28
C ILE A 119 -7.91 2.07 -2.47
N GLY A 120 -6.99 1.82 -3.41
CA GLY A 120 -7.25 1.12 -4.66
C GLY A 120 -7.55 -0.37 -4.53
N ASP A 121 -7.87 -1.00 -5.64
CA ASP A 121 -8.15 -2.44 -5.71
C ASP A 121 -6.89 -3.25 -5.40
N ASP A 122 -7.03 -4.32 -4.61
CA ASP A 122 -5.94 -5.20 -4.20
C ASP A 122 -4.75 -4.46 -3.51
N ALA A 123 -4.90 -3.20 -3.07
CA ALA A 123 -3.79 -2.35 -2.63
C ALA A 123 -2.88 -3.02 -1.58
N PHE A 124 -3.43 -3.77 -0.62
CA PHE A 124 -2.74 -4.56 0.40
C PHE A 124 -3.09 -6.04 0.35
N TYR A 125 -3.52 -6.53 -0.83
CA TYR A 125 -3.84 -7.95 -0.99
C TYR A 125 -2.65 -8.83 -0.59
N GLY A 126 -2.88 -9.81 0.30
CA GLY A 126 -1.84 -10.76 0.68
C GLY A 126 -0.74 -10.20 1.59
N CYS A 127 -0.91 -9.03 2.20
CA CYS A 127 -0.04 -8.53 3.27
C CYS A 127 -0.27 -9.38 4.53
N SER A 128 0.20 -10.62 4.50
CA SER A 128 -0.16 -11.65 5.48
C SER A 128 0.32 -11.37 6.90
N SER A 129 1.38 -10.58 7.07
CA SER A 129 1.93 -10.16 8.37
C SER A 129 1.31 -8.87 8.91
N LEU A 130 0.42 -8.18 8.16
CA LEU A 130 -0.18 -6.93 8.58
C LEU A 130 -1.08 -7.15 9.80
N GLN A 131 -0.69 -6.58 10.95
CA GLN A 131 -1.35 -6.79 12.23
C GLN A 131 -2.42 -5.74 12.52
N SER A 132 -2.17 -4.51 12.08
CA SER A 132 -3.08 -3.38 12.27
C SER A 132 -3.01 -2.42 11.09
N VAL A 133 -4.12 -1.78 10.82
CA VAL A 133 -4.23 -0.66 9.89
C VAL A 133 -5.20 0.36 10.47
N THR A 134 -4.80 1.63 10.44
CA THR A 134 -5.69 2.75 10.73
C THR A 134 -6.14 3.35 9.42
N ILE A 135 -7.43 3.38 9.20
CA ILE A 135 -8.06 4.06 8.05
C ILE A 135 -8.47 5.44 8.53
N PRO A 136 -7.88 6.52 8.00
CA PRO A 136 -8.18 7.88 8.47
C PRO A 136 -9.56 8.37 8.01
N ASP A 137 -10.06 9.41 8.68
CA ASP A 137 -11.37 10.03 8.38
C ASP A 137 -11.43 10.73 7.02
N SER A 138 -10.31 10.86 6.32
CA SER A 138 -10.24 11.35 4.94
C SER A 138 -10.67 10.31 3.90
N VAL A 139 -10.55 9.01 4.22
CA VAL A 139 -10.83 7.93 3.27
C VAL A 139 -12.33 7.81 3.03
N THR A 140 -12.72 7.93 1.76
CA THR A 140 -14.11 7.81 1.30
C THR A 140 -14.40 6.50 0.59
N SER A 141 -13.36 5.83 0.04
CA SER A 141 -13.52 4.58 -0.70
C SER A 141 -12.39 3.57 -0.42
N ILE A 142 -12.76 2.31 -0.33
CA ILE A 142 -11.87 1.16 -0.21
C ILE A 142 -12.20 0.22 -1.37
N GLY A 143 -11.19 -0.12 -2.18
CA GLY A 143 -11.34 -0.93 -3.40
C GLY A 143 -11.67 -2.41 -3.18
N ASP A 144 -11.91 -3.12 -4.27
CA ASP A 144 -12.14 -4.56 -4.27
C ASP A 144 -10.89 -5.29 -3.73
N SER A 145 -11.07 -6.25 -2.84
CA SER A 145 -10.00 -7.07 -2.26
C SER A 145 -8.87 -6.28 -1.58
N ALA A 146 -9.05 -5.00 -1.25
CA ALA A 146 -7.97 -4.10 -0.80
C ALA A 146 -7.12 -4.67 0.35
N PHE A 147 -7.72 -5.39 1.32
CA PHE A 147 -7.04 -6.08 2.43
C PHE A 147 -7.28 -7.59 2.41
N MET A 148 -7.66 -8.15 1.26
CA MET A 148 -7.91 -9.60 1.17
C MET A 148 -6.62 -10.37 1.49
N GLY A 149 -6.75 -11.38 2.37
CA GLY A 149 -5.61 -12.23 2.73
C GLY A 149 -4.64 -11.61 3.75
N CYS A 150 -4.95 -10.46 4.36
CA CYS A 150 -4.22 -9.92 5.51
C CYS A 150 -4.48 -10.81 6.74
N SER A 151 -3.86 -12.00 6.74
CA SER A 151 -4.24 -13.08 7.67
C SER A 151 -3.93 -12.77 9.13
N SER A 152 -2.98 -11.87 9.41
CA SER A 152 -2.61 -11.44 10.76
C SER A 152 -3.40 -10.24 11.28
N LEU A 153 -4.24 -9.60 10.44
CA LEU A 153 -5.00 -8.41 10.81
C LEU A 153 -6.02 -8.75 11.91
N GLN A 154 -5.90 -8.08 13.06
CA GLN A 154 -6.70 -8.39 14.26
C GLN A 154 -7.96 -7.56 14.37
N SER A 155 -7.89 -6.30 14.01
CA SER A 155 -9.02 -5.37 14.04
C SER A 155 -8.87 -4.30 12.97
N VAL A 156 -9.99 -3.74 12.55
CA VAL A 156 -10.05 -2.56 11.69
C VAL A 156 -11.19 -1.67 12.12
N THR A 157 -10.93 -0.35 12.12
CA THR A 157 -11.97 0.66 12.30
C THR A 157 -12.30 1.24 10.92
N ILE A 158 -13.58 1.26 10.58
CA ILE A 158 -14.08 1.87 9.34
C ILE A 158 -14.75 3.20 9.72
N PRO A 159 -14.14 4.33 9.34
CA PRO A 159 -14.68 5.64 9.69
C PRO A 159 -15.96 5.97 8.93
N ASP A 160 -16.71 6.96 9.43
CA ASP A 160 -17.99 7.37 8.84
C ASP A 160 -17.84 8.07 7.48
N SER A 161 -16.65 8.52 7.15
CA SER A 161 -16.30 9.06 5.84
C SER A 161 -16.39 8.01 4.71
N VAL A 162 -16.19 6.72 5.04
CA VAL A 162 -16.20 5.66 4.03
C VAL A 162 -17.61 5.46 3.49
N THR A 163 -17.81 5.81 2.22
CA THR A 163 -19.08 5.66 1.50
C THR A 163 -19.12 4.42 0.61
N SER A 164 -17.97 3.84 0.30
CA SER A 164 -17.85 2.67 -0.57
C SER A 164 -16.80 1.70 -0.06
N ILE A 165 -17.15 0.42 -0.01
CA ILE A 165 -16.22 -0.70 0.22
C ILE A 165 -16.41 -1.70 -0.91
N GLY A 166 -15.31 -2.09 -1.52
CA GLY A 166 -15.28 -3.09 -2.58
C GLY A 166 -15.60 -4.51 -2.11
N ASN A 167 -15.79 -5.40 -3.06
CA ASN A 167 -16.08 -6.80 -2.76
C ASN A 167 -14.85 -7.47 -2.13
N LYS A 168 -15.07 -8.35 -1.14
CA LYS A 168 -14.02 -9.15 -0.52
C LYS A 168 -12.90 -8.35 0.14
N SER A 169 -13.06 -7.05 0.40
CA SER A 169 -12.00 -6.17 0.91
C SER A 169 -11.30 -6.73 2.15
N PHE A 170 -11.98 -7.45 3.02
CA PHE A 170 -11.42 -8.09 4.23
C PHE A 170 -11.55 -9.63 4.20
N ALA A 171 -11.77 -10.23 3.02
CA ALA A 171 -11.85 -11.69 2.92
C ALA A 171 -10.50 -12.33 3.24
N GLY A 172 -10.52 -13.49 3.90
CA GLY A 172 -9.27 -14.19 4.25
C GLY A 172 -8.45 -13.54 5.38
N CYS A 173 -8.94 -12.49 6.04
CA CYS A 173 -8.34 -11.95 7.28
C CYS A 173 -8.65 -12.92 8.43
N LYS A 174 -7.85 -13.99 8.54
CA LYS A 174 -8.15 -15.13 9.45
C LYS A 174 -8.12 -14.73 10.91
N SER A 175 -7.21 -13.83 11.31
CA SER A 175 -7.06 -13.33 12.67
C SER A 175 -8.01 -12.19 13.04
N LEU A 176 -8.82 -11.70 12.09
CA LEU A 176 -9.71 -10.56 12.31
C LEU A 176 -10.79 -10.92 13.35
N GLN A 177 -10.74 -10.26 14.49
CA GLN A 177 -11.66 -10.46 15.62
C GLN A 177 -12.79 -9.43 15.62
N SER A 178 -12.53 -8.24 15.10
CA SER A 178 -13.53 -7.16 15.07
C SER A 178 -13.35 -6.19 13.91
N VAL A 179 -14.48 -5.78 13.38
CA VAL A 179 -14.62 -4.62 12.49
C VAL A 179 -15.42 -3.58 13.29
N ILE A 180 -14.79 -2.47 13.62
CA ILE A 180 -15.38 -1.39 14.41
C ILE A 180 -15.98 -0.38 13.43
N ILE A 181 -17.27 -0.08 13.59
CA ILE A 181 -18.02 0.72 12.62
C ILE A 181 -19.26 1.34 13.31
N SER A 182 -19.70 2.53 12.91
CA SER A 182 -20.97 3.08 13.40
C SER A 182 -22.18 2.35 12.79
N HIS A 183 -23.33 2.42 13.46
CA HIS A 183 -24.58 1.86 12.94
C HIS A 183 -24.94 2.45 11.56
N GLN A 184 -24.77 3.77 11.40
CA GLN A 184 -25.09 4.46 10.16
C GLN A 184 -24.23 3.97 9.00
N THR A 185 -22.92 3.85 9.23
CA THR A 185 -21.98 3.39 8.20
C THR A 185 -22.19 1.91 7.88
N TYR A 186 -22.48 1.09 8.91
CA TYR A 186 -22.84 -0.31 8.71
C TYR A 186 -24.08 -0.47 7.84
N ASP A 187 -25.16 0.27 8.09
CA ASP A 187 -26.40 0.18 7.29
C ASP A 187 -26.14 0.52 5.81
N ARG A 188 -25.23 1.45 5.55
CA ARG A 188 -24.81 1.82 4.19
C ARG A 188 -23.99 0.72 3.51
N LEU A 189 -23.11 0.02 4.26
CA LEU A 189 -22.09 -0.88 3.73
C LEU A 189 -22.36 -2.37 3.98
N LYS A 190 -23.40 -2.73 4.72
CA LYS A 190 -23.67 -4.10 5.22
C LYS A 190 -23.66 -5.20 4.16
N ALA A 191 -24.01 -4.88 2.91
CA ALA A 191 -23.99 -5.85 1.80
C ALA A 191 -22.57 -6.34 1.46
N LYS A 192 -21.53 -5.64 1.90
CA LYS A 192 -20.11 -5.92 1.62
C LYS A 192 -19.32 -6.40 2.85
N LEU A 193 -19.92 -6.34 4.02
CA LEU A 193 -19.28 -6.68 5.29
C LEU A 193 -19.78 -8.03 5.83
N TYR A 194 -18.90 -8.73 6.57
CA TYR A 194 -19.24 -10.00 7.21
C TYR A 194 -19.88 -9.75 8.58
N PRO A 195 -21.19 -9.99 8.78
CA PRO A 195 -21.93 -9.59 9.99
C PRO A 195 -21.36 -10.16 11.30
N SER A 196 -20.78 -11.36 11.26
CA SER A 196 -20.35 -12.06 12.47
C SER A 196 -19.16 -11.45 13.21
N LYS A 197 -18.48 -10.46 12.61
CA LYS A 197 -17.29 -9.79 13.18
C LYS A 197 -17.51 -8.31 13.47
N ILE A 198 -18.71 -7.81 13.27
CA ILE A 198 -19.04 -6.40 13.45
C ILE A 198 -19.14 -6.04 14.94
N LYS A 199 -18.49 -4.94 15.32
CA LYS A 199 -18.68 -4.25 16.59
C LYS A 199 -19.04 -2.80 16.28
N PHE A 200 -20.06 -2.30 16.96
CA PHE A 200 -20.50 -0.93 16.77
C PHE A 200 -19.74 0.02 17.70
N THR A 201 -19.40 1.21 17.20
CA THR A 201 -19.00 2.33 18.04
C THR A 201 -20.24 2.87 18.76
N GLU A 202 -20.06 3.32 20.01
CA GLU A 202 -21.10 4.04 20.76
C GLU A 202 -21.39 5.41 20.17
#